data_d09c28d04e97e4c1fa82b90062733847
#
_entry.id   d09c28d04e97e4c1fa82b90062733847
#
_cell.length_a   1.000
_cell.length_b   1.000
_cell.length_c   1.000
_cell.angle_alpha   90.00
_cell.angle_beta   90.00
_cell.angle_gamma   90.00
#
_symmetry.space_group_name_H-M   'P 1'
#
loop_
_entity.id
_entity.type
_entity.pdbx_description
1 polymer ?
#
loop_
_entity_poly.entity_id
_entity_poly.type
_entity_poly.pdbx_seq_one_letter_code
_entity_poly.pdbx_strand_id
1 'polypeptide(L)'
;MLKGVGNRNLNIMFGDFCYFNRHTLHERYTPLGIGLIGQYTKQQFGEDVEVSLFKSVDKFLEKAAEKAPDVIGLSVYYWNMAQNQYVVSRIREMYG
;
A
#
# COMPACT_ATOMS: atom_id res chain seq x y z
N MET A 1 20.34 -9.50 -10.67
CA MET A 1 19.11 -9.84 -10.22
C MET A 1 18.49 -10.93 -10.99
N LEU A 2 17.59 -11.48 -10.46
CA LEU A 2 17.00 -12.59 -11.01
C LEU A 2 15.80 -12.32 -11.78
N LYS A 3 15.80 -11.19 -12.47
CA LYS A 3 14.73 -10.80 -13.25
C LYS A 3 14.31 -11.87 -14.21
N GLY A 4 15.26 -12.50 -14.77
CA GLY A 4 14.92 -13.53 -15.70
C GLY A 4 14.27 -14.72 -15.07
N VAL A 5 14.52 -14.94 -13.81
CA VAL A 5 14.01 -16.12 -13.18
C VAL A 5 12.56 -15.98 -12.81
N GLY A 6 12.20 -15.04 -12.05
CA GLY A 6 10.84 -14.88 -11.68
C GLY A 6 10.09 -14.10 -12.69
N ASN A 7 10.76 -13.26 -13.37
CA ASN A 7 10.15 -12.45 -14.37
C ASN A 7 8.92 -11.78 -13.91
N ARG A 8 8.84 -11.46 -12.67
CA ARG A 8 7.67 -10.74 -12.25
C ARG A 8 8.10 -9.60 -11.39
N ASN A 9 7.37 -8.54 -11.50
CA ASN A 9 7.61 -7.36 -10.70
C ASN A 9 7.10 -7.60 -9.30
N LEU A 10 7.80 -7.10 -8.34
CA LEU A 10 7.30 -7.09 -6.98
C LEU A 10 6.14 -6.12 -6.90
N ASN A 11 5.09 -6.55 -6.27
CA ASN A 11 3.92 -5.69 -6.06
C ASN A 11 4.03 -5.08 -4.68
N ILE A 12 4.30 -3.78 -4.62
CA ILE A 12 4.49 -3.08 -3.37
C ILE A 12 3.32 -2.12 -3.19
N MET A 13 2.58 -2.30 -2.11
CA MET A 13 1.40 -1.49 -1.86
C MET A 13 1.60 -0.70 -0.58
N PHE A 14 1.43 0.61 -0.68
CA PHE A 14 1.54 1.49 0.47
C PHE A 14 0.17 2.01 0.87
N GLY A 15 -0.08 2.05 2.16
CA GLY A 15 -1.32 2.60 2.67
C GLY A 15 -1.04 3.72 3.65
N ASP A 16 -1.70 4.84 3.46
CA ASP A 16 -1.69 5.94 4.39
C ASP A 16 -3.15 6.25 4.64
N PHE A 17 -3.78 5.45 5.52
CA PHE A 17 -5.22 5.47 5.64
C PHE A 17 -5.68 6.65 6.46
N CYS A 18 -6.60 7.41 5.87
CA CYS A 18 -7.22 8.48 6.57
C CYS A 18 -8.40 7.93 7.34
N TYR A 19 -9.06 8.77 8.10
CA TYR A 19 -10.24 8.37 8.73
C TYR A 19 -11.18 7.85 7.72
N PHE A 20 -11.90 6.84 8.13
CA PHE A 20 -12.85 6.35 7.24
C PHE A 20 -14.00 7.24 7.09
N ASN A 21 -14.15 8.23 7.90
CA ASN A 21 -15.28 8.99 7.71
C ASN A 21 -15.07 9.81 6.50
N ARG A 22 -15.68 9.91 5.58
CA ARG A 22 -15.55 10.43 4.31
C ARG A 22 -15.53 11.90 4.19
N HIS A 23 -14.97 12.62 5.11
CA HIS A 23 -14.88 14.05 4.99
C HIS A 23 -13.85 14.43 3.98
N THR A 24 -14.17 15.39 3.19
CA THR A 24 -13.26 15.84 2.15
C THR A 24 -11.97 16.34 2.71
N LEU A 25 -11.99 16.79 3.94
CA LEU A 25 -10.76 17.23 4.54
C LEU A 25 -9.71 16.15 4.50
N HIS A 26 -10.10 14.94 4.75
CA HIS A 26 -9.15 13.84 4.74
C HIS A 26 -8.73 13.50 3.33
N GLU A 27 -9.58 13.71 2.39
CA GLU A 27 -9.22 13.42 1.03
C GLU A 27 -8.18 14.36 0.50
N ARG A 28 -8.06 15.54 1.09
CA ARG A 28 -7.04 16.45 0.67
C ARG A 28 -5.71 16.18 1.28
N TYR A 29 -5.68 15.34 2.29
CA TYR A 29 -4.43 15.03 2.94
C TYR A 29 -3.52 14.31 1.97
N THR A 30 -2.31 14.77 1.85
CA THR A 30 -1.33 14.17 0.94
C THR A 30 -0.41 13.27 1.74
N PRO A 31 -0.34 11.99 1.41
CA PRO A 31 0.55 11.08 2.16
C PRO A 31 1.98 11.26 1.72
N LEU A 32 2.59 12.31 2.21
CA LEU A 32 3.89 12.72 1.75
C LEU A 32 4.98 11.69 2.06
N GLY A 33 4.92 11.12 3.26
CA GLY A 33 5.94 10.17 3.67
C GLY A 33 6.02 8.97 2.77
N ILE A 34 4.90 8.27 2.59
CA ILE A 34 4.94 7.09 1.75
C ILE A 34 5.05 7.46 0.29
N GLY A 35 4.61 8.67 -0.08
CA GLY A 35 4.80 9.13 -1.44
C GLY A 35 6.26 9.25 -1.79
N LEU A 36 7.06 9.78 -0.89
CA LEU A 36 8.50 9.91 -1.12
C LEU A 36 9.17 8.55 -1.15
N ILE A 37 8.78 7.67 -0.26
CA ILE A 37 9.35 6.33 -0.24
C ILE A 37 8.99 5.59 -1.52
N GLY A 38 7.75 5.71 -1.97
CA GLY A 38 7.33 5.06 -3.18
C GLY A 38 8.08 5.55 -4.39
N GLN A 39 8.28 6.86 -4.46
CA GLN A 39 9.00 7.46 -5.56
C GLN A 39 10.44 6.99 -5.58
N TYR A 40 11.07 6.97 -4.42
CA TYR A 40 12.45 6.52 -4.33
C TYR A 40 12.56 5.05 -4.74
N THR A 41 11.62 4.24 -4.32
CA THR A 41 11.62 2.83 -4.66
C THR A 41 11.52 2.64 -6.16
N LYS A 42 10.64 3.39 -6.80
CA LYS A 42 10.52 3.31 -8.24
C LYS A 42 11.78 3.75 -8.94
N GLN A 43 12.42 4.77 -8.44
CA GLN A 43 13.65 5.24 -9.05
C GLN A 43 14.76 4.22 -8.94
N GLN A 44 14.82 3.51 -7.82
CA GLN A 44 15.89 2.56 -7.60
C GLN A 44 15.68 1.26 -8.34
N PHE A 45 14.46 0.80 -8.44
CA PHE A 45 14.19 -0.52 -8.96
C PHE A 45 13.46 -0.53 -10.30
N GLY A 46 12.96 0.61 -10.70
CA GLY A 46 12.41 0.75 -12.04
C GLY A 46 11.32 -0.24 -12.34
N GLU A 47 11.54 -1.01 -13.38
CA GLU A 47 10.53 -1.93 -13.84
C GLU A 47 10.45 -3.19 -13.00
N ASP A 48 11.32 -3.36 -12.05
CA ASP A 48 11.30 -4.53 -11.20
C ASP A 48 10.23 -4.43 -10.11
N VAL A 49 9.61 -3.28 -9.95
CA VAL A 49 8.59 -3.11 -8.90
C VAL A 49 7.38 -2.41 -9.47
N GLU A 50 6.26 -2.73 -8.89
CA GLU A 50 5.02 -2.01 -9.14
C GLU A 50 4.63 -1.38 -7.81
N VAL A 51 4.51 -0.07 -7.77
CA VAL A 51 4.25 0.65 -6.52
C VAL A 51 2.89 1.31 -6.60
N SER A 52 2.07 1.09 -5.60
CA SER A 52 0.74 1.71 -5.51
C SER A 52 0.57 2.36 -4.15
N LEU A 53 -0.13 3.47 -4.12
CA LEU A 53 -0.43 4.18 -2.89
C LEU A 53 -1.92 4.29 -2.70
N PHE A 54 -2.37 4.13 -1.48
CA PHE A 54 -3.79 4.18 -1.17
C PHE A 54 -4.04 4.97 0.08
N LYS A 55 -5.09 5.77 0.05
CA LYS A 55 -5.60 6.44 1.24
C LYS A 55 -6.88 5.77 1.74
N SER A 56 -7.45 4.89 0.95
CA SER A 56 -8.71 4.25 1.27
C SER A 56 -8.47 2.78 1.57
N VAL A 57 -8.98 2.33 2.70
CA VAL A 57 -8.89 0.93 3.08
C VAL A 57 -9.58 0.06 2.04
N ASP A 58 -10.76 0.47 1.60
CA ASP A 58 -11.53 -0.34 0.66
C ASP A 58 -10.79 -0.52 -0.64
N LYS A 59 -10.21 0.54 -1.16
CA LYS A 59 -9.51 0.42 -2.42
C LYS A 59 -8.24 -0.38 -2.29
N PHE A 60 -7.57 -0.25 -1.15
CA PHE A 60 -6.40 -1.05 -0.89
C PHE A 60 -6.76 -2.54 -0.92
N LEU A 61 -7.85 -2.89 -0.23
CA LEU A 61 -8.23 -4.29 -0.15
C LEU A 61 -8.72 -4.83 -1.48
N GLU A 62 -9.39 -4.00 -2.27
CA GLU A 62 -9.80 -4.41 -3.60
C GLU A 62 -8.59 -4.77 -4.46
N LYS A 63 -7.60 -3.91 -4.42
CA LYS A 63 -6.41 -4.16 -5.23
C LYS A 63 -5.66 -5.38 -4.72
N ALA A 64 -5.57 -5.53 -3.41
CA ALA A 64 -4.89 -6.68 -2.85
C ALA A 64 -5.57 -7.98 -3.22
N ALA A 65 -6.89 -7.96 -3.35
CA ALA A 65 -7.62 -9.15 -3.74
C ALA A 65 -7.38 -9.47 -5.21
N GLU A 66 -7.16 -8.47 -6.03
CA GLU A 66 -6.88 -8.70 -7.43
C GLU A 66 -5.47 -9.21 -7.64
N LYS A 67 -4.54 -8.70 -6.89
CA LYS A 67 -3.15 -9.06 -7.08
C LYS A 67 -2.47 -9.03 -5.73
N ALA A 68 -1.97 -10.17 -5.30
CA ALA A 68 -1.37 -10.27 -3.98
C ALA A 68 -0.18 -9.35 -3.84
N PRO A 69 -0.12 -8.57 -2.77
CA PRO A 69 1.04 -7.73 -2.54
C PRO A 69 2.22 -8.57 -2.05
N ASP A 70 3.40 -8.21 -2.50
CA ASP A 70 4.61 -8.84 -2.01
C ASP A 70 5.13 -8.10 -0.79
N VAL A 71 4.93 -6.80 -0.76
CA VAL A 71 5.35 -5.96 0.34
C VAL A 71 4.26 -4.95 0.62
N ILE A 72 3.97 -4.73 1.88
CA ILE A 72 3.01 -3.73 2.30
C ILE A 72 3.70 -2.77 3.24
N GLY A 73 3.57 -1.48 2.95
CA GLY A 73 4.06 -0.44 3.84
C GLY A 73 2.89 0.38 4.33
N LEU A 74 2.82 0.61 5.61
CA LEU A 74 1.71 1.37 6.18
C LEU A 74 2.24 2.53 7.00
N SER A 75 1.65 3.70 6.80
CA SER A 75 1.92 4.83 7.68
C SER A 75 1.15 4.62 8.97
N VAL A 76 1.79 4.81 10.09
CA VAL A 76 1.16 4.55 11.36
C VAL A 76 1.02 5.84 12.14
N TYR A 77 -0.21 6.20 12.44
CA TYR A 77 -0.52 7.31 13.30
C TYR A 77 -1.47 6.77 14.36
N TYR A 78 -1.59 7.48 15.46
CA TYR A 78 -2.48 6.94 16.48
C TYR A 78 -3.93 6.93 16.03
N TRP A 79 -4.28 7.73 15.04
CA TRP A 79 -5.68 7.77 14.61
C TRP A 79 -5.99 6.71 13.57
N ASN A 80 -4.99 6.04 12.99
CA ASN A 80 -5.31 5.03 11.99
C ASN A 80 -4.85 3.63 12.36
N MET A 81 -4.55 3.39 13.62
CA MET A 81 -4.07 2.08 14.01
C MET A 81 -5.11 1.00 13.80
N ALA A 82 -6.37 1.31 14.04
CA ALA A 82 -7.43 0.33 13.84
C ALA A 82 -7.56 -0.04 12.37
N GLN A 83 -7.46 0.93 11.48
CA GLN A 83 -7.51 0.66 10.06
C GLN A 83 -6.34 -0.21 9.62
N ASN A 84 -5.16 0.10 10.13
CA ASN A 84 -3.99 -0.68 9.79
C ASN A 84 -4.12 -2.13 10.25
N GLN A 85 -4.63 -2.31 11.46
CA GLN A 85 -4.81 -3.65 11.99
C GLN A 85 -5.86 -4.42 11.20
N TYR A 86 -6.91 -3.73 10.82
CA TYR A 86 -7.95 -4.35 10.02
C TYR A 86 -7.40 -4.82 8.67
N VAL A 87 -6.62 -3.97 8.03
CA VAL A 87 -6.04 -4.30 6.74
C VAL A 87 -5.11 -5.51 6.86
N VAL A 88 -4.27 -5.53 7.87
CA VAL A 88 -3.34 -6.64 8.05
C VAL A 88 -4.13 -7.94 8.28
N SER A 89 -5.17 -7.88 9.09
CA SER A 89 -6.00 -9.02 9.32
C SER A 89 -6.63 -9.56 8.06
N ARG A 90 -7.17 -8.65 7.25
CA ARG A 90 -7.81 -9.08 6.02
C ARG A 90 -6.81 -9.69 5.04
N ILE A 91 -5.63 -9.12 4.96
CA ILE A 91 -4.60 -9.66 4.07
C ILE A 91 -4.21 -11.07 4.53
N ARG A 92 -4.10 -11.26 5.83
CA ARG A 92 -3.77 -12.58 6.34
C ARG A 92 -4.87 -13.60 6.06
N GLU A 93 -6.11 -13.16 6.09
CA GLU A 93 -7.19 -14.04 5.74
C GLU A 93 -7.14 -14.45 4.28
N MET A 94 -6.73 -13.54 3.43
CA MET A 94 -6.69 -13.83 2.00
C MET A 94 -5.50 -14.68 1.62
N TYR A 95 -4.36 -14.44 2.23
CA TYR A 95 -3.13 -15.05 1.74
C TYR A 95 -2.33 -15.81 2.78
N GLY A 96 -2.76 -15.76 3.99
CA GLY A 96 -2.05 -16.49 5.03
C GLY A 96 -0.86 -15.68 5.60
#